data_3bb3b475f563834295ec85fdb2fa81df
#
_entry.id   3bb3b475f563834295ec85fdb2fa81df
#
_cell.length_a   1.000
_cell.length_b   1.000
_cell.length_c   1.000
_cell.angle_alpha   90.00
_cell.angle_beta   90.00
_cell.angle_gamma   90.00
#
_symmetry.space_group_name_H-M   'P 1'
#
loop_
_entity.id
_entity.type
_entity.pdbx_description
1 polymer ?
#
loop_
_entity_poly.entity_id
_entity_poly.type
_entity_poly.pdbx_seq_one_letter_code
_entity_poly.pdbx_strand_id
1 'polypeptide(L)'
;WPDDETQWHDRDGDGRGDNPKGTTADVCPDVPGTSEGPTSGGDRWGCHDTDGDGWSDQGDRFLHEPTQWRDLDGDGFGDNPEGHEGDACPNERGQSFFDRLGCRDSDGDGWSDPAQNWLASPWGQADAFPTDRLQWEDSDEDGFGDVPMGAKRDDCPEVSGTSTRDVQGCIDSDGDGWSDEYGGWNAAFSVMGEEPASSWLTYMILGTVMLISSGLAMIVRYSRSVSSLEKGIVEEKVRGDSDA
;
A
#
# COMPACT_ATOMS: atom_id res chain seq x y z
N TRP A 1 -38.19 28.92 30.07
CA TRP A 1 -36.84 29.14 30.65
C TRP A 1 -36.94 30.02 31.90
N PRO A 2 -37.05 29.43 33.08
CA PRO A 2 -37.16 30.23 34.33
C PRO A 2 -35.94 31.07 34.63
N ASP A 3 -34.77 30.64 34.12
CA ASP A 3 -33.46 31.26 34.40
C ASP A 3 -32.94 32.12 33.22
N ASP A 4 -33.66 32.16 32.08
CA ASP A 4 -33.33 32.98 30.91
C ASP A 4 -34.51 33.90 30.54
N GLU A 5 -34.44 35.15 30.97
CA GLU A 5 -35.46 36.17 30.69
C GLU A 5 -35.58 36.53 29.19
N THR A 6 -34.66 36.09 28.39
CA THR A 6 -34.61 36.35 26.95
C THR A 6 -35.37 35.31 26.11
N GLN A 7 -35.75 34.14 26.70
CA GLN A 7 -36.48 33.07 26.03
C GLN A 7 -37.76 32.69 26.77
N TRP A 8 -38.88 32.52 26.06
CA TRP A 8 -40.19 32.23 26.66
C TRP A 8 -41.11 31.31 25.85
N HIS A 9 -40.72 30.95 24.64
CA HIS A 9 -41.47 30.08 23.74
C HIS A 9 -40.55 29.10 23.04
N ASP A 10 -41.05 27.89 22.86
CA ASP A 10 -40.37 26.79 22.17
C ASP A 10 -41.48 26.05 21.40
N ARG A 11 -41.54 26.24 20.10
CA ARG A 11 -42.64 25.79 19.27
C ARG A 11 -42.54 24.33 18.91
N ASP A 12 -41.35 23.89 18.61
CA ASP A 12 -41.07 22.52 18.15
C ASP A 12 -40.63 21.58 19.29
N GLY A 13 -40.27 22.13 20.45
CA GLY A 13 -40.01 21.37 21.67
C GLY A 13 -38.61 20.78 21.76
N ASP A 14 -37.63 21.34 21.06
CA ASP A 14 -36.26 20.87 21.07
C ASP A 14 -35.43 21.41 22.25
N GLY A 15 -35.98 22.33 23.03
CA GLY A 15 -35.33 22.95 24.18
C GLY A 15 -34.58 24.25 23.84
N ARG A 16 -34.71 24.76 22.63
CA ARG A 16 -34.21 26.07 22.20
C ARG A 16 -35.35 27.08 22.12
N GLY A 17 -35.07 28.33 22.38
CA GLY A 17 -36.16 29.35 22.41
C GLY A 17 -36.28 30.10 21.09
N ASP A 18 -37.54 30.34 20.70
CA ASP A 18 -37.95 30.97 19.43
C ASP A 18 -37.57 32.45 19.30
N ASN A 19 -37.18 33.13 20.39
CA ASN A 19 -36.87 34.55 20.32
C ASN A 19 -35.51 34.78 19.63
N PRO A 20 -35.47 35.34 18.41
CA PRO A 20 -34.22 35.51 17.64
C PRO A 20 -33.25 36.53 18.24
N LYS A 21 -33.66 37.23 19.28
CA LYS A 21 -32.83 38.19 20.05
C LYS A 21 -32.41 37.64 21.41
N GLY A 22 -32.87 36.44 21.74
CA GLY A 22 -32.56 35.76 23.00
C GLY A 22 -31.19 35.07 22.95
N THR A 23 -30.79 34.61 24.13
CA THR A 23 -29.58 33.78 24.26
C THR A 23 -29.82 32.44 23.58
N THR A 24 -28.86 31.94 22.80
CA THR A 24 -28.95 30.65 22.08
C THR A 24 -30.30 30.50 21.32
N ALA A 25 -30.67 31.55 20.59
CA ALA A 25 -31.92 31.58 19.85
C ALA A 25 -31.99 30.45 18.82
N ASP A 26 -33.15 29.76 18.82
CA ASP A 26 -33.45 28.77 17.80
C ASP A 26 -33.54 29.44 16.40
N VAL A 27 -32.77 28.91 15.47
CA VAL A 27 -32.77 29.36 14.07
C VAL A 27 -33.80 28.63 13.23
N CYS A 28 -34.23 27.44 13.68
CA CYS A 28 -35.18 26.56 13.01
C CYS A 28 -36.46 26.28 13.82
N PRO A 29 -37.17 27.28 14.30
CA PRO A 29 -38.22 27.19 15.36
C PRO A 29 -39.46 26.36 15.01
N ASP A 30 -39.51 25.76 13.85
CA ASP A 30 -40.60 24.90 13.39
C ASP A 30 -40.13 23.44 13.18
N VAL A 31 -38.85 23.14 13.38
CA VAL A 31 -38.22 21.84 13.11
C VAL A 31 -37.24 21.48 14.23
N PRO A 32 -37.61 20.55 15.12
CA PRO A 32 -36.75 20.17 16.24
C PRO A 32 -35.34 19.80 15.78
N GLY A 33 -34.33 20.33 16.45
CA GLY A 33 -32.94 20.08 16.07
C GLY A 33 -31.98 20.06 17.25
N THR A 34 -30.82 19.47 17.01
CA THR A 34 -29.74 19.31 18.00
C THR A 34 -28.51 20.15 17.72
N SER A 35 -28.48 20.81 16.56
CA SER A 35 -27.31 21.59 16.14
C SER A 35 -26.97 22.71 17.13
N GLU A 36 -25.68 23.04 17.18
CA GLU A 36 -25.13 24.03 18.09
C GLU A 36 -24.71 25.30 17.34
N GLY A 37 -24.70 26.42 18.04
CA GLY A 37 -24.28 27.67 17.44
C GLY A 37 -22.79 27.92 17.51
N PRO A 38 -22.32 29.01 16.87
CA PRO A 38 -20.87 29.32 16.72
C PRO A 38 -20.08 29.43 18.04
N THR A 39 -20.79 29.69 19.17
CA THR A 39 -20.16 29.78 20.49
C THR A 39 -19.89 28.41 21.13
N SER A 40 -20.48 27.34 20.57
CA SER A 40 -20.31 25.96 21.02
C SER A 40 -19.68 25.05 20.00
N GLY A 41 -19.18 25.60 18.89
CA GLY A 41 -18.44 24.86 17.87
C GLY A 41 -19.24 24.53 16.61
N GLY A 42 -20.56 24.74 16.60
CA GLY A 42 -21.43 24.53 15.44
C GLY A 42 -21.68 25.80 14.60
N ASP A 43 -22.69 25.78 13.75
CA ASP A 43 -23.02 26.87 12.83
C ASP A 43 -24.26 27.66 13.27
N ARG A 44 -25.32 26.99 13.75
CA ARG A 44 -26.58 27.57 14.17
C ARG A 44 -27.28 26.70 15.22
N TRP A 45 -28.06 27.36 16.08
CA TRP A 45 -28.79 26.68 17.14
C TRP A 45 -30.11 26.08 16.66
N GLY A 46 -30.46 24.88 17.15
CA GLY A 46 -31.80 24.30 17.06
C GLY A 46 -32.20 23.78 15.67
N CYS A 47 -31.28 23.58 14.77
CA CYS A 47 -31.59 22.99 13.47
C CYS A 47 -31.28 21.49 13.43
N HIS A 48 -31.81 20.81 12.43
CA HIS A 48 -31.57 19.39 12.25
C HIS A 48 -30.09 19.14 12.06
N ASP A 49 -29.59 18.12 12.74
CA ASP A 49 -28.20 17.69 12.78
C ASP A 49 -28.24 16.17 12.74
N THR A 50 -27.86 15.60 11.59
CA THR A 50 -28.09 14.19 11.29
C THR A 50 -27.10 13.28 12.01
N ASP A 51 -25.85 13.69 12.17
CA ASP A 51 -24.79 12.86 12.77
C ASP A 51 -24.43 13.28 14.20
N GLY A 52 -24.90 14.45 14.65
CA GLY A 52 -24.75 14.89 16.02
C GLY A 52 -23.44 15.57 16.35
N ASP A 53 -22.76 16.11 15.36
CA ASP A 53 -21.47 16.81 15.53
C ASP A 53 -21.64 18.27 16.01
N GLY A 54 -22.86 18.76 16.01
CA GLY A 54 -23.22 20.13 16.40
C GLY A 54 -23.39 21.08 15.21
N TRP A 55 -23.03 20.68 14.00
CA TRP A 55 -23.34 21.44 12.79
C TRP A 55 -24.72 21.06 12.25
N SER A 56 -25.44 22.02 11.72
CA SER A 56 -26.72 21.73 11.10
C SER A 56 -26.53 21.08 9.75
N ASP A 57 -27.49 20.24 9.32
CA ASP A 57 -27.49 19.63 7.98
C ASP A 57 -27.28 20.62 6.81
N GLN A 58 -27.64 21.90 7.04
CA GLN A 58 -27.44 22.94 6.02
C GLN A 58 -26.06 23.54 6.02
N GLY A 59 -25.36 23.50 7.14
CA GLY A 59 -24.00 24.02 7.31
C GLY A 59 -22.93 22.95 7.18
N ASP A 60 -23.36 21.70 7.31
CA ASP A 60 -22.51 20.53 7.27
C ASP A 60 -22.33 20.00 5.84
N ARG A 61 -21.08 19.79 5.46
CA ARG A 61 -20.71 19.20 4.18
C ARG A 61 -20.74 17.66 4.24
N PHE A 62 -20.61 17.08 5.45
CA PHE A 62 -20.44 15.64 5.67
C PHE A 62 -21.53 15.06 6.60
N LEU A 63 -22.77 15.15 6.22
CA LEU A 63 -24.00 14.84 6.97
C LEU A 63 -24.04 13.52 7.78
N HIS A 64 -23.08 12.64 7.59
CA HIS A 64 -23.01 11.33 8.23
C HIS A 64 -21.64 11.03 8.83
N GLU A 65 -20.76 12.02 8.89
CA GLU A 65 -19.41 11.89 9.42
C GLU A 65 -19.17 12.89 10.56
N PRO A 66 -19.46 12.52 11.81
CA PRO A 66 -19.46 13.43 12.94
C PRO A 66 -18.10 14.01 13.33
N THR A 67 -17.06 13.73 12.57
CA THR A 67 -15.73 14.30 12.77
C THR A 67 -15.35 15.32 11.70
N GLN A 68 -16.22 15.50 10.68
CA GLN A 68 -16.01 16.42 9.58
C GLN A 68 -17.28 17.22 9.28
N TRP A 69 -17.18 18.53 9.10
CA TRP A 69 -18.32 19.41 8.80
C TRP A 69 -18.02 20.41 7.68
N ARG A 70 -16.78 20.53 7.26
CA ARG A 70 -16.35 21.53 6.30
C ARG A 70 -15.41 20.95 5.27
N ASP A 71 -15.53 21.44 4.05
CA ASP A 71 -14.72 21.13 2.88
C ASP A 71 -14.55 22.43 2.09
N LEU A 72 -13.44 23.13 2.32
CA LEU A 72 -13.27 24.49 1.85
C LEU A 72 -12.96 24.57 0.34
N ASP A 73 -12.20 23.63 -0.17
CA ASP A 73 -11.79 23.61 -1.58
C ASP A 73 -12.70 22.70 -2.43
N GLY A 74 -13.51 21.85 -1.80
CA GLY A 74 -14.55 21.07 -2.46
C GLY A 74 -14.04 19.80 -3.13
N ASP A 75 -13.00 19.18 -2.59
CA ASP A 75 -12.43 17.95 -3.13
C ASP A 75 -13.03 16.66 -2.55
N GLY A 76 -13.71 16.79 -1.41
CA GLY A 76 -14.41 15.69 -0.75
C GLY A 76 -13.71 15.19 0.52
N PHE A 77 -12.55 15.70 0.86
CA PHE A 77 -11.90 15.50 2.15
C PHE A 77 -12.28 16.63 3.12
N GLY A 78 -12.36 16.32 4.41
CA GLY A 78 -12.84 17.29 5.40
C GLY A 78 -11.70 18.10 6.01
N ASP A 79 -11.97 19.41 6.25
CA ASP A 79 -10.96 20.38 6.74
C ASP A 79 -10.46 20.08 8.17
N ASN A 80 -11.11 19.18 8.94
CA ASN A 80 -10.65 18.82 10.29
C ASN A 80 -9.53 17.76 10.22
N PRO A 81 -8.27 18.12 10.48
CA PRO A 81 -7.15 17.18 10.36
C PRO A 81 -7.15 16.05 11.40
N GLU A 82 -7.94 16.22 12.47
CA GLU A 82 -8.10 15.20 13.53
C GLU A 82 -9.31 14.29 13.26
N GLY A 83 -10.11 14.61 12.24
CA GLY A 83 -11.29 13.85 11.84
C GLY A 83 -10.97 12.66 10.94
N HIS A 84 -11.99 11.89 10.64
CA HIS A 84 -11.89 10.80 9.67
C HIS A 84 -11.58 11.37 8.28
N GLU A 85 -10.57 10.83 7.62
CA GLU A 85 -10.12 11.28 6.29
C GLU A 85 -9.88 12.81 6.22
N GLY A 86 -9.21 13.36 7.26
CA GLY A 86 -8.90 14.77 7.34
C GLY A 86 -7.98 15.22 6.20
N ASP A 87 -8.37 16.33 5.55
CA ASP A 87 -7.62 16.94 4.45
C ASP A 87 -6.29 17.52 4.94
N ALA A 88 -5.20 17.08 4.33
CA ALA A 88 -3.87 17.61 4.59
C ALA A 88 -3.59 18.92 3.82
N CYS A 89 -4.41 19.25 2.82
CA CYS A 89 -4.26 20.43 1.95
C CYS A 89 -5.57 21.26 1.84
N PRO A 90 -6.22 21.69 2.93
CA PRO A 90 -7.61 22.18 2.96
C PRO A 90 -7.88 23.47 2.19
N ASN A 91 -6.95 23.98 1.44
CA ASN A 91 -7.09 25.16 0.59
C ASN A 91 -6.71 24.90 -0.86
N GLU A 92 -6.33 23.69 -1.19
CA GLU A 92 -5.88 23.28 -2.52
C GLU A 92 -6.47 21.93 -2.89
N ARG A 93 -7.46 21.96 -3.73
CA ARG A 93 -8.17 20.76 -4.21
C ARG A 93 -7.23 19.69 -4.73
N GLY A 94 -7.35 18.48 -4.18
CA GLY A 94 -6.52 17.34 -4.53
C GLY A 94 -7.27 16.01 -4.59
N GLN A 95 -6.56 14.95 -4.93
CA GLN A 95 -7.11 13.60 -5.05
C GLN A 95 -6.18 12.52 -4.49
N SER A 96 -5.07 12.94 -3.89
CA SER A 96 -4.15 11.99 -3.25
C SER A 96 -4.79 11.30 -2.04
N PHE A 97 -4.45 10.03 -1.83
CA PHE A 97 -5.06 9.23 -0.77
C PHE A 97 -4.12 8.19 -0.15
N PHE A 98 -2.87 8.05 -0.63
CA PHE A 98 -1.92 7.10 -0.06
C PHE A 98 -0.99 7.73 0.98
N ASP A 99 -0.54 8.96 0.78
CA ASP A 99 0.39 9.66 1.66
C ASP A 99 -0.29 10.79 2.44
N ARG A 100 -0.78 11.81 1.77
CA ARG A 100 -1.55 12.94 2.31
C ARG A 100 -2.89 12.99 1.61
N LEU A 101 -3.96 12.94 2.38
CA LEU A 101 -5.31 13.02 1.83
C LEU A 101 -5.58 14.43 1.30
N GLY A 102 -6.31 14.55 0.19
CA GLY A 102 -6.79 15.80 -0.33
C GLY A 102 -5.71 16.72 -0.95
N CYS A 103 -4.50 16.26 -1.11
CA CYS A 103 -3.46 17.06 -1.74
C CYS A 103 -3.40 16.84 -3.26
N ARG A 104 -2.72 17.75 -3.94
CA ARG A 104 -2.56 17.67 -5.38
C ARG A 104 -1.87 16.37 -5.77
N ASP A 105 -2.45 15.70 -6.75
CA ASP A 105 -1.97 14.50 -7.41
C ASP A 105 -2.14 14.72 -8.92
N SER A 106 -1.03 14.94 -9.61
CA SER A 106 -1.08 15.42 -11.01
C SER A 106 -1.35 14.33 -12.03
N ASP A 107 -1.01 13.08 -11.74
CA ASP A 107 -1.20 11.96 -12.67
C ASP A 107 -2.27 10.95 -12.20
N GLY A 108 -2.74 11.08 -10.97
CA GLY A 108 -3.86 10.32 -10.44
C GLY A 108 -3.48 8.92 -10.01
N ASP A 109 -2.28 8.73 -9.48
CA ASP A 109 -1.85 7.46 -8.92
C ASP A 109 -2.17 7.28 -7.43
N GLY A 110 -2.53 8.38 -6.77
CA GLY A 110 -2.93 8.43 -5.36
C GLY A 110 -1.84 8.97 -4.44
N TRP A 111 -0.64 9.19 -4.92
CA TRP A 111 0.42 9.87 -4.18
C TRP A 111 0.39 11.37 -4.46
N SER A 112 0.70 12.17 -3.45
CA SER A 112 0.67 13.62 -3.62
C SER A 112 1.91 14.15 -4.31
N ASP A 113 1.74 15.19 -5.14
CA ASP A 113 2.85 15.95 -5.73
C ASP A 113 3.79 16.48 -4.63
N PRO A 114 5.08 16.61 -4.88
CA PRO A 114 6.02 17.26 -3.95
C PRO A 114 5.65 18.71 -3.66
N ALA A 115 5.84 19.11 -2.41
CA ALA A 115 5.64 20.48 -1.94
C ALA A 115 6.84 20.95 -1.09
N GLN A 116 6.88 22.26 -0.74
CA GLN A 116 8.01 22.84 -0.03
C GLN A 116 8.39 22.09 1.28
N ASN A 117 7.41 21.56 1.99
CA ASN A 117 7.59 20.82 3.25
C ASN A 117 7.24 19.35 3.13
N TRP A 118 7.06 18.86 1.93
CA TRP A 118 6.71 17.49 1.62
C TRP A 118 7.48 17.05 0.40
N LEU A 119 8.65 16.48 0.65
CA LEU A 119 9.61 16.15 -0.39
C LEU A 119 9.25 14.81 -1.05
N ALA A 120 9.68 14.64 -2.30
CA ALA A 120 9.65 13.39 -3.01
C ALA A 120 10.49 12.32 -2.31
N SER A 121 10.20 11.06 -2.57
CA SER A 121 11.09 9.92 -2.26
C SER A 121 12.49 10.20 -2.84
N PRO A 122 13.59 9.81 -2.18
CA PRO A 122 13.66 9.10 -0.88
C PRO A 122 13.68 10.04 0.33
N TRP A 123 13.76 11.36 0.15
CA TRP A 123 13.88 12.35 1.23
C TRP A 123 12.56 12.65 1.92
N GLY A 124 11.45 12.24 1.34
CA GLY A 124 10.09 12.38 1.82
C GLY A 124 9.23 11.21 1.37
N GLN A 125 7.91 11.45 1.36
CA GLN A 125 6.91 10.45 1.00
C GLN A 125 6.05 10.92 -0.19
N ALA A 126 6.34 12.10 -0.75
CA ALA A 126 5.65 12.56 -1.93
C ALA A 126 6.09 11.79 -3.18
N ASP A 127 5.26 11.84 -4.18
CA ASP A 127 5.51 11.27 -5.49
C ASP A 127 6.82 11.81 -6.11
N ALA A 128 7.74 10.92 -6.47
CA ALA A 128 8.96 11.26 -7.17
C ALA A 128 8.73 11.54 -8.68
N PHE A 129 7.60 11.06 -9.22
CA PHE A 129 7.28 11.15 -10.65
C PHE A 129 5.87 11.72 -10.92
N PRO A 130 5.56 12.98 -10.58
CA PRO A 130 4.20 13.56 -10.62
C PRO A 130 3.53 13.61 -12.01
N THR A 131 4.08 12.94 -12.97
CA THR A 131 3.55 12.84 -14.34
C THR A 131 3.59 11.42 -14.90
N ASP A 132 4.00 10.44 -14.08
CA ASP A 132 4.02 9.02 -14.50
C ASP A 132 3.23 8.16 -13.50
N ARG A 133 1.97 7.98 -13.74
CA ARG A 133 1.01 7.24 -12.93
C ARG A 133 1.45 5.85 -12.47
N LEU A 134 2.51 5.30 -13.02
CA LEU A 134 3.01 3.98 -12.69
C LEU A 134 4.29 4.01 -11.84
N GLN A 135 4.74 5.21 -11.46
CA GLN A 135 5.94 5.43 -10.67
C GLN A 135 5.70 6.51 -9.61
N TRP A 136 6.12 6.27 -8.38
CA TRP A 136 6.00 7.23 -7.27
C TRP A 136 7.21 7.22 -6.32
N GLU A 137 8.14 6.27 -6.49
CA GLU A 137 9.32 6.08 -5.64
C GLU A 137 10.58 6.06 -6.49
N ASP A 138 11.66 6.72 -6.01
CA ASP A 138 12.99 6.78 -6.61
C ASP A 138 13.98 6.77 -5.44
N SER A 139 14.48 5.59 -5.08
CA SER A 139 15.27 5.40 -3.86
C SER A 139 16.69 5.91 -3.96
N ASP A 140 17.26 5.98 -5.15
CA ASP A 140 18.64 6.39 -5.40
C ASP A 140 18.79 7.69 -6.20
N GLU A 141 17.66 8.31 -6.58
CA GLU A 141 17.56 9.62 -7.25
C GLU A 141 18.19 9.66 -8.65
N ASP A 142 18.10 8.59 -9.39
CA ASP A 142 18.65 8.55 -10.75
C ASP A 142 17.61 8.94 -11.84
N GLY A 143 16.34 9.06 -11.47
CA GLY A 143 15.25 9.41 -12.36
C GLY A 143 14.60 8.22 -13.07
N PHE A 144 14.90 7.01 -12.64
CA PHE A 144 14.14 5.80 -12.91
C PHE A 144 13.34 5.42 -11.65
N GLY A 145 12.17 4.85 -11.83
CA GLY A 145 11.27 4.59 -10.70
C GLY A 145 11.33 3.14 -10.25
N ASP A 146 11.24 2.95 -8.94
CA ASP A 146 11.39 1.64 -8.29
C ASP A 146 10.23 0.68 -8.57
N VAL A 147 9.11 1.19 -9.12
CA VAL A 147 7.94 0.36 -9.38
C VAL A 147 8.14 -0.50 -10.64
N PRO A 148 8.07 -1.82 -10.54
CA PRO A 148 8.44 -2.72 -11.65
C PRO A 148 7.57 -2.62 -12.90
N MET A 149 6.43 -1.94 -12.84
CA MET A 149 5.46 -1.86 -13.93
C MET A 149 5.53 -0.57 -14.76
N GLY A 150 6.32 0.41 -14.36
CA GLY A 150 6.48 1.67 -15.06
C GLY A 150 7.30 1.56 -16.35
N ALA A 151 7.14 2.53 -17.24
CA ALA A 151 7.90 2.59 -18.49
C ALA A 151 9.38 2.96 -18.28
N LYS A 152 9.66 3.68 -17.20
CA LYS A 152 10.99 4.04 -16.74
C LYS A 152 11.30 3.35 -15.41
N ARG A 153 11.05 2.05 -15.35
CA ARG A 153 11.35 1.29 -14.14
C ARG A 153 12.86 1.25 -13.92
N ASP A 154 13.24 1.25 -12.67
CA ASP A 154 14.61 0.98 -12.26
C ASP A 154 14.82 -0.53 -12.06
N ASP A 155 15.87 -1.05 -12.65
CA ASP A 155 16.31 -2.43 -12.44
C ASP A 155 17.40 -2.53 -11.33
N CYS A 156 17.89 -1.36 -10.83
CA CYS A 156 18.91 -1.24 -9.78
C CYS A 156 18.53 -0.24 -8.68
N PRO A 157 17.38 -0.34 -8.01
CA PRO A 157 16.74 0.72 -7.21
C PRO A 157 17.51 1.21 -5.97
N GLU A 158 18.67 0.71 -5.69
CA GLU A 158 19.55 1.15 -4.59
C GLU A 158 20.88 1.71 -5.09
N VAL A 159 21.09 1.76 -6.42
CA VAL A 159 22.39 2.10 -7.03
C VAL A 159 22.18 2.98 -8.25
N SER A 160 22.23 4.29 -8.05
CA SER A 160 22.04 5.30 -9.09
C SER A 160 22.83 5.02 -10.35
N GLY A 161 22.13 5.00 -11.49
CA GLY A 161 22.71 4.68 -12.79
C GLY A 161 22.08 5.43 -13.96
N THR A 162 22.60 5.21 -15.16
CA THR A 162 22.16 5.92 -16.36
C THR A 162 21.87 4.99 -17.54
N SER A 163 21.97 3.68 -17.34
CA SER A 163 21.73 2.71 -18.39
C SER A 163 20.27 2.70 -18.87
N THR A 164 20.07 2.50 -20.17
CA THR A 164 18.74 2.60 -20.82
C THR A 164 18.48 1.53 -21.87
N ARG A 165 19.47 0.73 -22.23
CA ARG A 165 19.40 -0.17 -23.39
C ARG A 165 19.18 -1.63 -23.05
N ASP A 166 19.74 -2.10 -21.95
CA ASP A 166 19.59 -3.49 -21.47
C ASP A 166 18.71 -3.53 -20.19
N VAL A 167 19.25 -3.09 -19.10
CA VAL A 167 18.55 -2.80 -17.84
C VAL A 167 18.53 -1.29 -17.64
N GLN A 168 17.51 -0.77 -16.99
CA GLN A 168 17.37 0.67 -16.78
C GLN A 168 17.82 1.04 -15.37
N GLY A 169 18.38 2.25 -15.19
CA GLY A 169 18.76 2.75 -13.88
C GLY A 169 20.04 2.13 -13.29
N CYS A 170 20.76 1.29 -14.01
CA CYS A 170 21.98 0.69 -13.49
C CYS A 170 23.23 1.47 -13.90
N ILE A 171 24.38 1.19 -13.25
CA ILE A 171 25.65 1.86 -13.53
C ILE A 171 26.03 1.69 -15.01
N ASP A 172 26.33 2.82 -15.65
CA ASP A 172 26.82 2.95 -17.01
C ASP A 172 27.99 3.92 -16.99
N SER A 173 29.22 3.41 -16.81
CA SER A 173 30.41 4.23 -16.55
C SER A 173 30.91 4.98 -17.78
N ASP A 174 30.63 4.52 -18.98
CA ASP A 174 31.12 5.12 -20.22
C ASP A 174 30.03 5.90 -20.98
N GLY A 175 28.75 5.84 -20.50
CA GLY A 175 27.62 6.61 -21.02
C GLY A 175 27.10 6.12 -22.37
N ASP A 176 27.33 4.85 -22.73
CA ASP A 176 26.87 4.31 -24.00
C ASP A 176 25.43 3.76 -23.95
N GLY A 177 24.83 3.75 -22.75
CA GLY A 177 23.46 3.33 -22.44
C GLY A 177 23.34 1.86 -22.06
N TRP A 178 24.43 1.10 -22.07
CA TRP A 178 24.46 -0.26 -21.56
C TRP A 178 24.98 -0.26 -20.12
N SER A 179 24.42 -1.11 -19.27
CA SER A 179 24.91 -1.23 -17.90
C SER A 179 26.25 -1.94 -17.82
N ASP A 180 27.09 -1.52 -16.86
CA ASP A 180 28.38 -2.17 -16.61
C ASP A 180 28.26 -3.62 -16.15
N GLU A 181 27.20 -3.95 -15.39
CA GLU A 181 26.96 -5.28 -14.84
C GLU A 181 26.30 -6.25 -15.83
N TYR A 182 25.50 -5.73 -16.75
CA TYR A 182 24.73 -6.53 -17.70
C TYR A 182 25.14 -6.27 -19.15
N GLY A 183 26.15 -5.42 -19.38
CA GLY A 183 26.64 -5.01 -20.68
C GLY A 183 27.09 -6.17 -21.55
N GLY A 184 26.13 -6.81 -22.18
CA GLY A 184 26.25 -7.99 -23.01
C GLY A 184 26.37 -9.29 -22.20
N TRP A 185 25.90 -10.36 -22.75
CA TRP A 185 25.93 -11.76 -22.24
C TRP A 185 27.31 -12.26 -21.71
N ASN A 186 28.32 -11.38 -21.71
CA ASN A 186 29.67 -11.64 -21.26
C ASN A 186 30.00 -11.11 -19.87
N ALA A 187 29.24 -10.12 -19.32
CA ALA A 187 29.52 -9.55 -17.99
C ALA A 187 28.97 -10.42 -16.85
N ALA A 188 27.83 -11.06 -17.02
CA ALA A 188 27.33 -12.06 -16.05
C ALA A 188 28.31 -13.24 -15.86
N PHE A 189 29.25 -13.44 -16.81
CA PHE A 189 30.34 -14.42 -16.70
C PHE A 189 31.62 -13.86 -16.06
N SER A 190 31.78 -12.55 -15.95
CA SER A 190 33.03 -11.96 -15.41
C SER A 190 32.93 -11.65 -13.91
N VAL A 191 31.76 -11.49 -13.34
CA VAL A 191 31.55 -11.35 -11.88
C VAL A 191 31.51 -12.71 -11.18
N MET A 192 31.04 -13.75 -11.84
CA MET A 192 31.38 -15.11 -11.42
C MET A 192 32.84 -15.36 -11.89
N GLY A 193 33.81 -14.95 -11.04
CA GLY A 193 35.24 -15.12 -11.34
C GLY A 193 35.45 -16.43 -12.03
N GLU A 194 36.24 -16.42 -13.16
CA GLU A 194 36.51 -17.54 -14.04
C GLU A 194 36.45 -18.90 -13.31
N GLU A 195 35.29 -19.44 -13.14
CA GLU A 195 35.12 -20.85 -12.89
C GLU A 195 35.38 -21.50 -14.27
N PRO A 196 36.49 -22.20 -14.44
CA PRO A 196 36.81 -22.81 -15.74
C PRO A 196 35.63 -23.70 -16.14
N ALA A 197 35.28 -23.70 -17.42
CA ALA A 197 34.22 -24.53 -18.01
C ALA A 197 34.24 -26.03 -17.58
N SER A 198 35.27 -26.42 -16.85
CA SER A 198 35.44 -27.71 -16.17
C SER A 198 34.54 -27.86 -14.93
N SER A 199 34.07 -26.78 -14.25
CA SER A 199 33.29 -26.94 -13.01
C SER A 199 31.86 -27.39 -13.29
N TRP A 200 31.23 -26.86 -14.32
CA TRP A 200 29.89 -27.32 -14.72
C TRP A 200 29.88 -28.79 -15.14
N LEU A 201 30.89 -29.21 -15.91
CA LEU A 201 31.06 -30.62 -16.22
C LEU A 201 31.31 -31.46 -14.96
N THR A 202 32.05 -30.94 -14.00
CA THR A 202 32.36 -31.62 -12.74
C THR A 202 31.08 -31.77 -11.88
N TYR A 203 30.23 -30.72 -11.78
CA TYR A 203 28.95 -30.81 -11.06
C TYR A 203 27.94 -31.72 -11.78
N MET A 204 27.90 -31.70 -13.12
CA MET A 204 27.05 -32.60 -13.88
C MET A 204 27.54 -34.06 -13.76
N ILE A 205 28.86 -34.30 -13.77
CA ILE A 205 29.43 -35.65 -13.57
C ILE A 205 29.22 -36.11 -12.13
N LEU A 206 29.43 -35.26 -11.12
CA LEU A 206 29.16 -35.60 -9.72
C LEU A 206 27.64 -35.86 -9.47
N GLY A 207 26.77 -35.08 -10.07
CA GLY A 207 25.33 -35.27 -10.01
C GLY A 207 24.89 -36.61 -10.64
N THR A 208 25.43 -36.95 -11.80
CA THR A 208 25.14 -38.24 -12.48
C THR A 208 25.72 -39.44 -11.72
N VAL A 209 26.91 -39.32 -11.17
CA VAL A 209 27.50 -40.36 -10.31
C VAL A 209 26.70 -40.59 -9.03
N MET A 210 26.19 -39.54 -8.40
CA MET A 210 25.32 -39.64 -7.23
C MET A 210 24.00 -40.31 -7.57
N LEU A 211 23.40 -40.00 -8.71
CA LEU A 211 22.16 -40.63 -9.16
C LEU A 211 22.35 -42.13 -9.51
N ILE A 212 23.45 -42.47 -10.15
CA ILE A 212 23.79 -43.87 -10.48
C ILE A 212 24.09 -44.65 -9.21
N SER A 213 24.83 -44.07 -8.25
CA SER A 213 25.17 -44.76 -7.00
C SER A 213 23.94 -44.99 -6.13
N SER A 214 22.99 -44.04 -6.07
CA SER A 214 21.72 -44.18 -5.35
C SER A 214 20.78 -45.21 -6.03
N GLY A 215 20.76 -45.24 -7.37
CA GLY A 215 20.05 -46.23 -8.16
C GLY A 215 20.59 -47.66 -7.95
N LEU A 216 21.93 -47.82 -7.99
CA LEU A 216 22.55 -49.11 -7.68
C LEU A 216 22.28 -49.61 -6.25
N ALA A 217 22.30 -48.70 -5.27
CA ALA A 217 21.96 -49.03 -3.88
C ALA A 217 20.50 -49.50 -3.72
N MET A 218 19.59 -48.91 -4.46
CA MET A 218 18.18 -49.35 -4.50
C MET A 218 18.05 -50.72 -5.17
N ILE A 219 18.72 -50.99 -6.28
CA ILE A 219 18.66 -52.26 -6.96
C ILE A 219 19.23 -53.37 -6.07
N VAL A 220 20.35 -53.14 -5.37
CA VAL A 220 20.96 -54.06 -4.45
C VAL A 220 20.01 -54.36 -3.24
N ARG A 221 19.34 -53.33 -2.70
CA ARG A 221 18.33 -53.51 -1.64
C ARG A 221 17.14 -54.32 -2.13
N TYR A 222 16.64 -54.02 -3.30
CA TYR A 222 15.53 -54.77 -3.91
C TYR A 222 15.89 -56.22 -4.17
N SER A 223 17.07 -56.48 -4.76
CA SER A 223 17.57 -57.87 -4.97
C SER A 223 17.70 -58.66 -3.67
N ARG A 224 18.21 -58.07 -2.57
CA ARG A 224 18.27 -58.70 -1.26
C ARG A 224 16.90 -59.01 -0.67
N SER A 225 15.91 -58.11 -0.87
CA SER A 225 14.55 -58.32 -0.43
C SER A 225 13.87 -59.47 -1.16
N VAL A 226 14.05 -59.58 -2.46
CA VAL A 226 13.54 -60.72 -3.27
C VAL A 226 14.16 -62.05 -2.85
N SER A 227 15.49 -62.09 -2.64
CA SER A 227 16.14 -63.33 -2.22
C SER A 227 15.77 -63.77 -0.80
N SER A 228 15.37 -62.88 0.09
CA SER A 228 14.85 -63.22 1.41
C SER A 228 13.41 -63.79 1.35
N LEU A 229 12.59 -63.30 0.44
CA LEU A 229 11.24 -63.81 0.20
C LEU A 229 11.30 -65.23 -0.42
N GLU A 230 12.20 -65.49 -1.39
CA GLU A 230 12.35 -66.81 -1.96
C GLU A 230 12.81 -67.86 -0.92
N LYS A 231 13.73 -67.47 0.00
CA LYS A 231 14.12 -68.35 1.12
C LYS A 231 13.00 -68.66 2.06
N GLY A 232 12.16 -67.69 2.41
CA GLY A 232 10.98 -67.87 3.26
C GLY A 232 9.97 -68.82 2.65
N ILE A 233 9.71 -68.73 1.34
CA ILE A 233 8.79 -69.64 0.62
C ILE A 233 9.30 -71.11 0.57
N VAL A 234 10.62 -71.22 0.41
CA VAL A 234 11.21 -72.62 0.40
C VAL A 234 11.17 -73.24 1.77
N GLU A 235 11.39 -72.53 2.87
CA GLU A 235 11.30 -73.06 4.24
C GLU A 235 9.87 -73.41 4.61
N GLU A 236 8.85 -72.65 4.19
CA GLU A 236 7.46 -72.95 4.46
C GLU A 236 6.98 -74.25 3.71
N LYS A 237 7.47 -74.39 2.47
CA LYS A 237 7.16 -75.55 1.66
C LYS A 237 7.77 -76.89 2.22
N VAL A 238 9.01 -76.76 2.77
CA VAL A 238 9.66 -77.96 3.43
C VAL A 238 9.00 -78.33 4.75
N ARG A 239 8.46 -77.32 5.50
CA ARG A 239 7.75 -77.63 6.75
C ARG A 239 6.38 -78.18 6.53
N GLY A 240 5.67 -77.86 5.46
CA GLY A 240 4.36 -78.40 5.08
C GLY A 240 4.40 -79.86 4.62
N ASP A 241 5.55 -80.34 4.08
CA ASP A 241 5.70 -81.76 3.63
C ASP A 241 6.15 -82.73 4.73
N SER A 242 6.43 -82.21 5.97
CA SER A 242 6.81 -83.08 7.10
C SER A 242 5.65 -83.44 8.06
N ASP A 243 4.44 -82.90 7.85
CA ASP A 243 3.26 -83.09 8.66
C ASP A 243 2.13 -83.83 7.91
N ALA A 244 2.42 -84.58 6.79
CA ALA A 244 1.48 -85.40 6.04
C ALA A 244 1.74 -86.92 6.15
#